data_688b98ecbd3149692eeb1471149f8559
#
_entry.id   688b98ecbd3149692eeb1471149f8559
#
_cell.length_a   1.000
_cell.length_b   1.000
_cell.length_c   1.000
_cell.angle_alpha   90.00
_cell.angle_beta   90.00
_cell.angle_gamma   90.00
#
_symmetry.space_group_name_H-M   'P 1'
#
loop_
_entity.id
_entity.type
_entity.pdbx_description
1 polymer ?
#
loop_
_entity_poly.entity_id
_entity_poly.type
_entity_poly.pdbx_seq_one_letter_code
_entity_poly.pdbx_strand_id
1 'polypeptide(L)'
;MATLRIMTHNQWKADKNLPDWSEKGYDCSSYVRTRGFARVYSDLLPDIIGAQEVSGTMSEDLLEHCASLGLNYALLWGRDTPILYRPDKFELVDSEFSLYPDEFPGHEGIFNNGKTKSYCIGVFRAKENGALLIFASTHLWWKSSKDQPYSNEARAYQIGLLIDRIDTLQKKYGCPAIIVGDLNAGYNSEALTTAFERGFEHTHNIATDYADDSAGLHYCFPAGFYDYYYDWEFERAIDHILVRGADALSVRRFERYSPEYYLPLSDHSPAFVDIEI
;
A
#
# COMPACT_ATOMS: atom_id res chain seq x y z
N MET A 1 -18.79 16.87 4.12
CA MET A 1 -17.49 16.23 3.92
C MET A 1 -17.73 14.73 3.92
N ALA A 2 -17.16 13.99 2.96
CA ALA A 2 -17.24 12.53 2.93
C ALA A 2 -16.15 11.95 3.82
N THR A 3 -16.50 10.98 4.67
CA THR A 3 -15.52 10.22 5.46
C THR A 3 -15.16 8.96 4.69
N LEU A 4 -13.87 8.76 4.45
CA LEU A 4 -13.32 7.67 3.67
C LEU A 4 -12.25 6.93 4.46
N ARG A 5 -12.25 5.59 4.38
CA ARG A 5 -11.16 4.75 4.87
C ARG A 5 -10.26 4.31 3.72
N ILE A 6 -9.01 4.70 3.79
CA ILE A 6 -7.96 4.42 2.80
C ILE A 6 -7.00 3.41 3.39
N MET A 7 -6.61 2.38 2.62
CA MET A 7 -5.74 1.30 3.10
C MET A 7 -4.58 1.04 2.15
N THR A 8 -3.43 0.65 2.70
CA THR A 8 -2.34 -0.05 2.00
C THR A 8 -2.24 -1.48 2.51
N HIS A 9 -1.98 -2.44 1.62
CA HIS A 9 -1.90 -3.85 1.99
C HIS A 9 -0.97 -4.64 1.07
N ASN A 10 0.26 -4.90 1.50
CA ASN A 10 1.11 -5.89 0.85
C ASN A 10 0.59 -7.30 1.18
N GLN A 11 0.25 -8.09 0.15
CA GLN A 11 -0.41 -9.37 0.28
C GLN A 11 0.54 -10.58 0.19
N TRP A 12 1.85 -10.32 0.15
CA TRP A 12 2.87 -11.38 0.13
C TRP A 12 2.61 -12.44 -0.94
N LYS A 13 2.82 -12.08 -2.16
CA LYS A 13 2.45 -12.78 -3.41
C LYS A 13 2.65 -14.29 -3.39
N ALA A 14 1.70 -15.00 -4.03
CA ALA A 14 1.67 -16.43 -4.28
C ALA A 14 1.52 -17.32 -3.01
N ASP A 15 1.67 -18.63 -3.16
CA ASP A 15 1.60 -19.57 -2.05
C ASP A 15 2.83 -19.47 -1.16
N LYS A 16 2.60 -19.49 0.15
CA LYS A 16 3.62 -19.35 1.19
C LYS A 16 3.63 -20.57 2.15
N ASN A 17 3.40 -21.74 1.63
CA ASN A 17 3.45 -22.98 2.42
C ASN A 17 4.89 -23.35 2.80
N LEU A 18 5.47 -22.53 3.69
CA LEU A 18 6.78 -22.77 4.26
C LEU A 18 6.70 -23.90 5.30
N PRO A 19 7.75 -24.72 5.46
CA PRO A 19 7.75 -25.85 6.40
C PRO A 19 7.30 -25.46 7.81
N ASP A 20 7.85 -24.38 8.36
CA ASP A 20 7.57 -23.91 9.72
C ASP A 20 6.09 -23.54 9.94
N TRP A 21 5.42 -22.99 8.92
CA TRP A 21 3.99 -22.69 8.96
C TRP A 21 3.14 -23.95 8.86
N SER A 22 3.54 -24.86 7.96
CA SER A 22 2.84 -26.12 7.77
C SER A 22 2.94 -27.03 9.00
N GLU A 23 4.10 -27.07 9.69
CA GLU A 23 4.29 -27.80 10.95
C GLU A 23 3.39 -27.28 12.08
N LYS A 24 3.02 -26.01 12.06
CA LYS A 24 2.06 -25.39 13.00
C LYS A 24 0.61 -25.52 12.55
N GLY A 25 0.36 -26.21 11.45
CA GLY A 25 -0.99 -26.46 10.93
C GLY A 25 -1.60 -25.31 10.15
N TYR A 26 -0.81 -24.31 9.73
CA TYR A 26 -1.30 -23.24 8.87
C TYR A 26 -1.30 -23.66 7.39
N ASP A 27 -2.38 -23.37 6.70
CA ASP A 27 -2.45 -23.37 5.24
C ASP A 27 -2.23 -21.94 4.74
N CYS A 28 -1.07 -21.70 4.14
CA CYS A 28 -0.68 -20.41 3.59
C CYS A 28 -0.80 -20.36 2.06
N SER A 29 -1.66 -21.19 1.47
CA SER A 29 -2.03 -21.08 0.06
C SER A 29 -2.64 -19.72 -0.23
N SER A 30 -2.47 -19.22 -1.45
CA SER A 30 -3.03 -17.92 -1.86
C SER A 30 -4.55 -17.87 -1.68
N TYR A 31 -5.25 -18.95 -1.96
CA TYR A 31 -6.71 -19.05 -1.79
C TYR A 31 -7.16 -18.90 -0.33
N VAL A 32 -6.48 -19.57 0.62
CA VAL A 32 -6.81 -19.45 2.05
C VAL A 32 -6.46 -18.07 2.58
N ARG A 33 -5.33 -17.52 2.14
CA ARG A 33 -4.88 -16.18 2.57
C ARG A 33 -5.79 -15.08 2.05
N THR A 34 -6.25 -15.12 0.80
CA THR A 34 -7.21 -14.14 0.25
C THR A 34 -8.55 -14.18 0.95
N ARG A 35 -8.99 -15.35 1.43
CA ARG A 35 -10.16 -15.45 2.31
C ARG A 35 -9.93 -14.74 3.65
N GLY A 36 -8.73 -14.87 4.23
CA GLY A 36 -8.33 -14.13 5.43
C GLY A 36 -8.29 -12.61 5.19
N PHE A 37 -7.79 -12.16 4.03
CA PHE A 37 -7.80 -10.74 3.64
C PHE A 37 -9.23 -10.20 3.49
N ALA A 38 -10.13 -10.96 2.87
CA ALA A 38 -11.54 -10.57 2.79
C ALA A 38 -12.18 -10.38 4.18
N ARG A 39 -11.80 -11.21 5.18
CA ARG A 39 -12.20 -11.01 6.56
C ARG A 39 -11.67 -9.68 7.13
N VAL A 40 -10.39 -9.36 6.91
CA VAL A 40 -9.82 -8.05 7.31
C VAL A 40 -10.62 -6.91 6.69
N TYR A 41 -10.98 -7.02 5.40
CA TYR A 41 -11.76 -5.98 4.73
C TYR A 41 -13.21 -5.91 5.24
N SER A 42 -13.75 -7.02 5.70
CA SER A 42 -15.06 -7.04 6.39
C SER A 42 -15.01 -6.40 7.78
N ASP A 43 -13.92 -6.60 8.51
CA ASP A 43 -13.73 -6.00 9.83
C ASP A 43 -13.51 -4.48 9.74
N LEU A 44 -12.79 -4.01 8.73
CA LEU A 44 -12.35 -2.61 8.59
C LEU A 44 -13.20 -1.77 7.62
N LEU A 45 -13.85 -2.40 6.65
CA LEU A 45 -14.66 -1.74 5.61
C LEU A 45 -13.92 -0.61 4.86
N PRO A 46 -12.70 -0.85 4.33
CA PRO A 46 -11.98 0.18 3.59
C PRO A 46 -12.73 0.57 2.31
N ASP A 47 -12.64 1.85 1.95
CA ASP A 47 -13.32 2.39 0.77
C ASP A 47 -12.46 2.32 -0.48
N ILE A 48 -11.13 2.51 -0.32
CA ILE A 48 -10.12 2.31 -1.37
C ILE A 48 -8.91 1.60 -0.74
N ILE A 49 -8.37 0.62 -1.44
CA ILE A 49 -7.23 -0.20 -1.02
C ILE A 49 -6.18 -0.18 -2.12
N GLY A 50 -4.97 0.26 -1.83
CA GLY A 50 -3.79 0.00 -2.65
C GLY A 50 -3.17 -1.30 -2.19
N ALA A 51 -3.19 -2.32 -3.04
CA ALA A 51 -2.59 -3.60 -2.73
C ALA A 51 -1.22 -3.74 -3.40
N GLN A 52 -0.31 -4.50 -2.79
CA GLN A 52 1.00 -4.83 -3.33
C GLN A 52 1.21 -6.35 -3.26
N GLU A 53 2.08 -6.85 -4.11
CA GLU A 53 2.38 -8.28 -4.23
C GLU A 53 1.14 -9.16 -4.50
N VAL A 54 0.31 -8.72 -5.43
CA VAL A 54 -0.91 -9.43 -5.81
C VAL A 54 -0.72 -10.12 -7.16
N SER A 55 -0.97 -11.43 -7.23
CA SER A 55 -1.08 -12.14 -8.51
C SER A 55 -2.50 -12.02 -9.11
N GLY A 56 -2.65 -12.31 -10.41
CA GLY A 56 -3.96 -12.28 -11.05
C GLY A 56 -4.99 -13.19 -10.36
N THR A 57 -4.59 -14.44 -10.07
CA THR A 57 -5.44 -15.40 -9.34
C THR A 57 -5.81 -14.93 -7.94
N MET A 58 -4.87 -14.32 -7.21
CA MET A 58 -5.17 -13.74 -5.89
C MET A 58 -6.22 -12.63 -5.97
N SER A 59 -6.18 -11.79 -7.01
CA SER A 59 -7.19 -10.75 -7.20
C SER A 59 -8.58 -11.34 -7.42
N GLU A 60 -8.69 -12.39 -8.23
CA GLU A 60 -9.95 -13.09 -8.53
C GLU A 60 -10.52 -13.75 -7.26
N ASP A 61 -9.70 -14.55 -6.57
CA ASP A 61 -10.07 -15.20 -5.31
C ASP A 61 -10.51 -14.18 -4.25
N LEU A 62 -9.76 -13.07 -4.11
CA LEU A 62 -10.06 -12.02 -3.14
C LEU A 62 -11.41 -11.36 -3.41
N LEU A 63 -11.71 -11.04 -4.67
CA LEU A 63 -13.00 -10.46 -5.04
C LEU A 63 -14.16 -11.43 -4.79
N GLU A 64 -13.97 -12.73 -5.08
CA GLU A 64 -14.96 -13.76 -4.78
C GLU A 64 -15.22 -13.87 -3.27
N HIS A 65 -14.15 -13.92 -2.47
CA HIS A 65 -14.28 -13.97 -1.01
C HIS A 65 -14.91 -12.70 -0.45
N CYS A 66 -14.56 -11.52 -0.95
CA CYS A 66 -15.22 -10.27 -0.57
C CYS A 66 -16.71 -10.30 -0.89
N ALA A 67 -17.06 -10.73 -2.11
CA ALA A 67 -18.47 -10.84 -2.51
C ALA A 67 -19.27 -11.80 -1.63
N SER A 68 -18.66 -12.92 -1.21
CA SER A 68 -19.28 -13.88 -0.29
C SER A 68 -19.62 -13.29 1.11
N LEU A 69 -18.89 -12.22 1.50
CA LEU A 69 -19.11 -11.46 2.72
C LEU A 69 -20.00 -10.21 2.51
N GLY A 70 -20.59 -10.06 1.33
CA GLY A 70 -21.40 -8.89 0.98
C GLY A 70 -20.61 -7.62 0.69
N LEU A 71 -19.29 -7.73 0.50
CA LEU A 71 -18.41 -6.62 0.13
C LEU A 71 -18.30 -6.55 -1.39
N ASN A 72 -18.65 -5.41 -1.96
CA ASN A 72 -18.56 -5.18 -3.39
C ASN A 72 -17.39 -4.24 -3.70
N TYR A 73 -16.29 -4.81 -4.20
CA TYR A 73 -15.14 -4.06 -4.69
C TYR A 73 -15.02 -4.17 -6.21
N ALA A 74 -14.71 -3.06 -6.86
CA ALA A 74 -14.20 -3.04 -8.23
C ALA A 74 -12.67 -3.05 -8.19
N LEU A 75 -12.06 -3.65 -9.20
CA LEU A 75 -10.62 -3.73 -9.35
C LEU A 75 -10.15 -2.80 -10.48
N LEU A 76 -9.28 -1.84 -10.14
CA LEU A 76 -8.44 -1.18 -11.12
C LEU A 76 -7.15 -1.99 -11.26
N TRP A 77 -6.98 -2.59 -12.44
CA TRP A 77 -5.85 -3.46 -12.71
C TRP A 77 -4.52 -2.72 -12.62
N GLY A 78 -3.54 -3.30 -11.95
CA GLY A 78 -2.21 -2.74 -11.70
C GLY A 78 -1.10 -3.78 -11.58
N ARG A 79 -1.29 -4.98 -12.16
CA ARG A 79 -0.39 -6.12 -11.96
C ARG A 79 -0.17 -6.39 -10.47
N ASP A 80 1.07 -6.20 -9.99
CA ASP A 80 1.46 -6.40 -8.59
C ASP A 80 1.00 -5.28 -7.65
N THR A 81 0.46 -4.17 -8.18
CA THR A 81 0.01 -2.98 -7.41
C THR A 81 -1.42 -2.54 -7.74
N PRO A 82 -2.42 -3.45 -7.80
CA PRO A 82 -3.79 -3.08 -8.13
C PRO A 82 -4.43 -2.19 -7.06
N ILE A 83 -5.52 -1.52 -7.46
CA ILE A 83 -6.37 -0.75 -6.55
C ILE A 83 -7.74 -1.40 -6.50
N LEU A 84 -8.22 -1.70 -5.29
CA LEU A 84 -9.61 -2.09 -5.06
C LEU A 84 -10.35 -0.88 -4.50
N TYR A 85 -11.57 -0.65 -4.98
CA TYR A 85 -12.39 0.45 -4.52
C TYR A 85 -13.87 0.10 -4.50
N ARG A 86 -14.62 0.77 -3.66
CA ARG A 86 -16.08 0.61 -3.56
C ARG A 86 -16.79 1.38 -4.67
N PRO A 87 -17.41 0.69 -5.67
CA PRO A 87 -18.06 1.35 -6.79
C PRO A 87 -19.38 2.05 -6.40
N ASP A 88 -19.94 1.72 -5.22
CA ASP A 88 -21.09 2.45 -4.66
C ASP A 88 -20.69 3.84 -4.15
N LYS A 89 -19.43 4.01 -3.70
CA LYS A 89 -18.89 5.29 -3.18
C LYS A 89 -18.12 6.10 -4.20
N PHE A 90 -17.53 5.46 -5.21
CA PHE A 90 -16.63 6.13 -6.16
C PHE A 90 -17.00 5.89 -7.62
N GLU A 91 -16.75 6.91 -8.42
CA GLU A 91 -16.60 6.84 -9.87
C GLU A 91 -15.11 6.93 -10.21
N LEU A 92 -14.61 5.99 -11.03
CA LEU A 92 -13.25 6.08 -11.59
C LEU A 92 -13.30 7.03 -12.80
N VAL A 93 -12.61 8.17 -12.70
CA VAL A 93 -12.61 9.24 -13.71
C VAL A 93 -11.45 9.08 -14.69
N ASP A 94 -10.28 8.67 -14.20
CA ASP A 94 -9.06 8.48 -15.01
C ASP A 94 -8.17 7.44 -14.32
N SER A 95 -7.31 6.78 -15.10
CA SER A 95 -6.39 5.79 -14.54
C SER A 95 -5.13 5.63 -15.36
N GLU A 96 -4.05 5.24 -14.69
CA GLU A 96 -2.76 4.94 -15.29
C GLU A 96 -2.07 3.81 -14.55
N PHE A 97 -1.35 2.98 -15.30
CA PHE A 97 -0.43 1.97 -14.77
C PHE A 97 0.93 2.10 -15.46
N SER A 98 2.01 1.97 -14.68
CA SER A 98 3.35 1.89 -15.25
C SER A 98 4.27 1.00 -14.42
N LEU A 99 5.15 0.28 -15.12
CA LEU A 99 6.32 -0.34 -14.51
C LEU A 99 7.40 0.72 -14.29
N TYR A 100 8.10 0.64 -13.18
CA TYR A 100 9.33 1.38 -13.05
C TYR A 100 10.40 0.86 -14.03
N PRO A 101 11.27 1.72 -14.53
CA PRO A 101 12.38 1.30 -15.40
C PRO A 101 13.32 0.34 -14.65
N ASP A 102 14.03 -0.49 -15.42
CA ASP A 102 15.04 -1.40 -14.87
C ASP A 102 16.26 -0.65 -14.37
N GLU A 103 16.59 0.42 -15.03
CA GLU A 103 17.78 1.23 -14.79
C GLU A 103 17.38 2.68 -14.47
N PHE A 104 18.24 3.42 -13.81
CA PHE A 104 18.08 4.85 -13.61
C PHE A 104 19.37 5.62 -13.94
N PRO A 105 19.27 6.90 -14.37
CA PRO A 105 20.39 7.66 -14.90
C PRO A 105 21.55 7.78 -13.92
N GLY A 106 22.77 7.54 -14.42
CA GLY A 106 24.00 7.75 -13.66
C GLY A 106 24.41 6.62 -12.71
N HIS A 107 23.67 5.52 -12.67
CA HIS A 107 23.96 4.41 -11.77
C HIS A 107 23.86 3.07 -12.50
N GLU A 108 24.82 2.19 -12.20
CA GLU A 108 24.82 0.83 -12.73
C GLU A 108 23.92 -0.07 -11.86
N GLY A 109 23.21 -0.99 -12.50
CA GLY A 109 22.36 -1.98 -11.83
C GLY A 109 21.00 -2.14 -12.49
N ILE A 110 20.30 -3.22 -12.11
CA ILE A 110 18.94 -3.51 -12.58
C ILE A 110 18.01 -3.53 -11.37
N PHE A 111 17.07 -2.59 -11.34
CA PHE A 111 16.22 -2.30 -10.19
C PHE A 111 14.73 -2.65 -10.43
N ASN A 112 14.45 -3.44 -11.46
CA ASN A 112 13.11 -4.02 -11.70
C ASN A 112 13.20 -5.27 -12.61
N ASN A 113 14.20 -6.13 -12.42
CA ASN A 113 14.43 -7.33 -13.23
C ASN A 113 13.23 -8.30 -13.25
N GLY A 114 12.44 -8.35 -12.18
CA GLY A 114 11.21 -9.15 -12.08
C GLY A 114 9.97 -8.49 -12.68
N LYS A 115 10.07 -7.24 -13.15
CA LYS A 115 8.93 -6.44 -13.65
C LYS A 115 7.74 -6.41 -12.69
N THR A 116 8.03 -6.38 -11.38
CA THR A 116 7.04 -6.32 -10.31
C THR A 116 6.97 -4.94 -9.64
N LYS A 117 8.01 -4.11 -9.82
CA LYS A 117 8.04 -2.77 -9.25
C LYS A 117 7.31 -1.82 -10.19
N SER A 118 6.23 -1.22 -9.67
CA SER A 118 5.24 -0.51 -10.47
C SER A 118 4.45 0.49 -9.63
N TYR A 119 3.65 1.28 -10.31
CA TYR A 119 2.57 2.03 -9.71
C TYR A 119 1.28 1.91 -10.53
N CYS A 120 0.16 2.00 -9.83
CA CYS A 120 -1.17 2.14 -10.39
C CYS A 120 -1.80 3.41 -9.81
N ILE A 121 -2.33 4.28 -10.65
CA ILE A 121 -2.98 5.52 -10.25
C ILE A 121 -4.44 5.49 -10.70
N GLY A 122 -5.36 5.88 -9.81
CA GLY A 122 -6.75 6.19 -10.15
C GLY A 122 -7.09 7.62 -9.75
N VAL A 123 -7.84 8.31 -10.58
CA VAL A 123 -8.53 9.56 -10.21
C VAL A 123 -9.96 9.19 -9.90
N PHE A 124 -10.37 9.37 -8.66
CA PHE A 124 -11.68 8.97 -8.16
C PHE A 124 -12.53 10.18 -7.83
N ARG A 125 -13.83 10.10 -8.15
CA ARG A 125 -14.83 11.05 -7.69
C ARG A 125 -15.65 10.43 -6.59
N ALA A 126 -15.64 11.03 -5.40
CA ALA A 126 -16.55 10.64 -4.32
C ALA A 126 -17.99 10.97 -4.71
N LYS A 127 -18.87 9.96 -4.76
CA LYS A 127 -20.27 10.13 -5.18
C LYS A 127 -21.12 10.94 -4.20
N GLU A 128 -20.71 10.97 -2.92
CA GLU A 128 -21.42 11.68 -1.88
C GLU A 128 -21.39 13.19 -2.07
N ASN A 129 -20.24 13.76 -2.44
CA ASN A 129 -20.03 15.21 -2.48
C ASN A 129 -19.40 15.71 -3.79
N GLY A 130 -19.03 14.81 -4.70
CA GLY A 130 -18.39 15.13 -5.98
C GLY A 130 -16.90 15.47 -5.89
N ALA A 131 -16.28 15.39 -4.70
CA ALA A 131 -14.87 15.68 -4.53
C ALA A 131 -13.99 14.70 -5.31
N LEU A 132 -12.91 15.22 -5.90
CA LEU A 132 -11.92 14.42 -6.61
C LEU A 132 -10.74 14.08 -5.70
N LEU A 133 -10.17 12.89 -5.91
CA LEU A 133 -9.01 12.38 -5.22
C LEU A 133 -8.12 11.62 -6.19
N ILE A 134 -6.82 11.91 -6.23
CA ILE A 134 -5.82 11.06 -6.87
C ILE A 134 -5.35 10.04 -5.84
N PHE A 135 -5.44 8.76 -6.18
CA PHE A 135 -4.98 7.67 -5.34
C PHE A 135 -3.99 6.79 -6.10
N ALA A 136 -2.82 6.57 -5.54
CA ALA A 136 -1.75 5.77 -6.13
C ALA A 136 -1.34 4.62 -5.22
N SER A 137 -1.33 3.40 -5.75
CA SER A 137 -0.71 2.21 -5.15
C SER A 137 0.66 1.99 -5.79
N THR A 138 1.69 1.76 -4.98
CA THR A 138 3.05 1.54 -5.49
C THR A 138 3.81 0.49 -4.71
N HIS A 139 4.82 -0.11 -5.36
CA HIS A 139 5.78 -1.02 -4.74
C HIS A 139 7.17 -0.74 -5.31
N LEU A 140 8.07 -0.24 -4.45
CA LEU A 140 9.42 0.17 -4.84
C LEU A 140 10.43 -0.99 -4.74
N TRP A 141 11.66 -0.74 -5.18
CA TRP A 141 12.75 -1.72 -5.18
C TRP A 141 13.03 -2.29 -3.78
N TRP A 142 13.16 -3.62 -3.68
CA TRP A 142 13.16 -4.34 -2.41
C TRP A 142 14.54 -4.61 -1.79
N LYS A 143 15.62 -4.70 -2.60
CA LYS A 143 16.92 -5.05 -2.06
C LYS A 143 17.50 -3.95 -1.19
N SER A 144 18.27 -4.37 -0.17
CA SER A 144 19.06 -3.44 0.63
C SER A 144 20.27 -2.91 -0.16
N SER A 145 20.84 -1.78 0.24
CA SER A 145 22.08 -1.26 -0.36
C SER A 145 23.31 -2.14 -0.07
N LYS A 146 23.21 -3.04 0.92
CA LYS A 146 24.25 -4.05 1.21
C LYS A 146 24.25 -5.16 0.16
N ASP A 147 23.06 -5.54 -0.33
CA ASP A 147 22.88 -6.61 -1.32
C ASP A 147 23.04 -6.09 -2.73
N GLN A 148 22.67 -4.84 -2.97
CA GLN A 148 22.81 -4.17 -4.26
C GLN A 148 23.09 -2.68 -4.07
N PRO A 149 24.26 -2.19 -4.50
CA PRO A 149 24.59 -0.76 -4.46
C PRO A 149 23.52 0.09 -5.14
N TYR A 150 23.34 1.32 -4.70
CA TYR A 150 22.38 2.31 -5.22
C TYR A 150 20.89 1.95 -5.03
N SER A 151 20.57 1.00 -4.15
CA SER A 151 19.18 0.61 -3.92
C SER A 151 18.35 1.71 -3.28
N ASN A 152 18.96 2.56 -2.44
CA ASN A 152 18.25 3.71 -1.83
C ASN A 152 17.94 4.76 -2.88
N GLU A 153 18.93 5.12 -3.69
CA GLU A 153 18.82 6.05 -4.80
C GLU A 153 17.80 5.57 -5.83
N ALA A 154 17.77 4.26 -6.11
CA ALA A 154 16.77 3.66 -6.99
C ALA A 154 15.34 3.86 -6.47
N ARG A 155 15.10 3.66 -5.16
CA ARG A 155 13.80 3.93 -4.55
C ARG A 155 13.43 5.41 -4.60
N ALA A 156 14.38 6.30 -4.32
CA ALA A 156 14.17 7.74 -4.42
C ALA A 156 13.83 8.16 -5.86
N TYR A 157 14.51 7.59 -6.86
CA TYR A 157 14.19 7.81 -8.26
C TYR A 157 12.80 7.28 -8.63
N GLN A 158 12.45 6.06 -8.21
CA GLN A 158 11.15 5.45 -8.47
C GLN A 158 10.00 6.28 -7.89
N ILE A 159 10.09 6.69 -6.62
CA ILE A 159 9.05 7.54 -6.02
C ILE A 159 8.99 8.92 -6.71
N GLY A 160 10.11 9.46 -7.14
CA GLY A 160 10.18 10.70 -7.91
C GLY A 160 9.39 10.61 -9.22
N LEU A 161 9.54 9.51 -9.98
CA LEU A 161 8.76 9.26 -11.20
C LEU A 161 7.24 9.21 -10.95
N LEU A 162 6.83 8.53 -9.87
CA LEU A 162 5.42 8.51 -9.48
C LEU A 162 4.90 9.92 -9.15
N ILE A 163 5.68 10.70 -8.39
CA ILE A 163 5.30 12.06 -8.02
C ILE A 163 5.18 12.97 -9.24
N ASP A 164 6.07 12.85 -10.24
CA ASP A 164 5.99 13.61 -11.49
C ASP A 164 4.68 13.33 -12.25
N ARG A 165 4.20 12.08 -12.21
CA ARG A 165 2.89 11.74 -12.77
C ARG A 165 1.76 12.34 -11.96
N ILE A 166 1.82 12.27 -10.64
CA ILE A 166 0.83 12.90 -9.75
C ILE A 166 0.79 14.41 -9.97
N ASP A 167 1.93 15.09 -10.15
CA ASP A 167 2.01 16.52 -10.46
C ASP A 167 1.22 16.88 -11.73
N THR A 168 1.36 16.03 -12.75
CA THR A 168 0.63 16.20 -14.02
C THR A 168 -0.88 16.05 -13.81
N LEU A 169 -1.29 15.06 -13.02
CA LEU A 169 -2.71 14.84 -12.72
C LEU A 169 -3.28 15.93 -11.79
N GLN A 170 -2.51 16.40 -10.81
CA GLN A 170 -2.95 17.49 -9.94
C GLN A 170 -3.11 18.81 -10.72
N LYS A 171 -2.23 19.09 -11.69
CA LYS A 171 -2.42 20.24 -12.60
C LYS A 171 -3.70 20.11 -13.43
N LYS A 172 -4.07 18.89 -13.83
CA LYS A 172 -5.28 18.63 -14.63
C LYS A 172 -6.56 18.69 -13.82
N TYR A 173 -6.56 18.13 -12.60
CA TYR A 173 -7.77 17.90 -11.81
C TYR A 173 -7.93 18.81 -10.60
N GLY A 174 -6.86 19.47 -10.12
CA GLY A 174 -6.92 20.41 -9.00
C GLY A 174 -7.35 19.79 -7.68
N CYS A 175 -6.94 18.54 -7.42
CA CYS A 175 -7.40 17.77 -6.26
C CYS A 175 -6.25 17.19 -5.42
N PRO A 176 -6.47 16.83 -4.15
CA PRO A 176 -5.46 16.18 -3.31
C PRO A 176 -5.02 14.83 -3.88
N ALA A 177 -3.83 14.38 -3.44
CA ALA A 177 -3.26 13.11 -3.84
C ALA A 177 -2.84 12.29 -2.63
N ILE A 178 -3.05 10.98 -2.70
CA ILE A 178 -2.61 9.98 -1.72
C ILE A 178 -1.74 8.96 -2.42
N ILE A 179 -0.57 8.68 -1.85
CA ILE A 179 0.31 7.56 -2.23
C ILE A 179 0.24 6.54 -1.10
N VAL A 180 -0.03 5.29 -1.44
CA VAL A 180 0.07 4.16 -0.52
C VAL A 180 0.98 3.09 -1.11
N GLY A 181 1.66 2.34 -0.25
CA GLY A 181 2.42 1.20 -0.75
C GLY A 181 3.55 0.74 0.14
N ASP A 182 4.11 -0.38 -0.27
CA ASP A 182 5.38 -0.88 0.22
C ASP A 182 6.51 -0.12 -0.49
N LEU A 183 7.08 0.85 0.20
CA LEU A 183 8.19 1.65 -0.32
C LEU A 183 9.54 0.96 -0.13
N ASN A 184 9.59 -0.19 0.56
CA ASN A 184 10.83 -0.89 0.93
C ASN A 184 11.87 0.05 1.58
N ALA A 185 11.40 1.06 2.27
CA ALA A 185 12.18 2.18 2.76
C ALA A 185 11.59 2.69 4.07
N GLY A 186 12.39 2.86 5.10
CA GLY A 186 11.94 3.41 6.38
C GLY A 186 11.68 4.92 6.31
N TYR A 187 11.08 5.46 7.37
CA TYR A 187 10.65 6.87 7.45
C TYR A 187 11.76 7.89 7.13
N ASN A 188 12.99 7.65 7.57
CA ASN A 188 14.13 8.55 7.35
C ASN A 188 14.93 8.24 6.07
N SER A 189 14.35 7.55 5.10
CA SER A 189 15.01 7.17 3.86
C SER A 189 15.01 8.29 2.83
N GLU A 190 15.89 8.17 1.82
CA GLU A 190 15.92 9.08 0.67
C GLU A 190 14.58 9.09 -0.10
N ALA A 191 13.90 7.96 -0.21
CA ALA A 191 12.60 7.89 -0.87
C ALA A 191 11.54 8.73 -0.15
N LEU A 192 11.45 8.64 1.18
CA LEU A 192 10.53 9.46 1.97
C LEU A 192 10.94 10.93 1.97
N THR A 193 12.24 11.23 2.07
CA THR A 193 12.77 12.59 1.95
C THR A 193 12.37 13.21 0.61
N THR A 194 12.53 12.47 -0.50
CA THR A 194 12.08 12.92 -1.83
C THR A 194 10.59 13.25 -1.86
N ALA A 195 9.76 12.42 -1.23
CA ALA A 195 8.31 12.68 -1.18
C ALA A 195 8.00 13.93 -0.31
N PHE A 196 8.66 14.08 0.84
CA PHE A 196 8.45 15.23 1.74
C PHE A 196 8.90 16.55 1.11
N GLU A 197 10.05 16.59 0.43
CA GLU A 197 10.53 17.75 -0.32
C GLU A 197 9.59 18.15 -1.47
N ARG A 198 8.80 17.22 -1.98
CA ARG A 198 7.77 17.41 -3.00
C ARG A 198 6.38 17.70 -2.39
N GLY A 199 6.31 18.02 -1.09
CA GLY A 199 5.12 18.48 -0.38
C GLY A 199 4.15 17.38 0.05
N PHE A 200 4.55 16.12 0.05
CA PHE A 200 3.79 15.07 0.71
C PHE A 200 4.03 15.08 2.21
N GLU A 201 3.03 14.70 2.98
CA GLU A 201 3.10 14.51 4.43
C GLU A 201 2.76 13.06 4.77
N HIS A 202 3.43 12.50 5.78
CA HIS A 202 3.09 11.18 6.28
C HIS A 202 1.82 11.27 7.13
N THR A 203 0.83 10.44 6.80
CA THR A 203 -0.49 10.52 7.45
C THR A 203 -0.45 10.25 8.96
N HIS A 204 0.48 9.41 9.43
CA HIS A 204 0.70 9.23 10.87
C HIS A 204 1.02 10.55 11.58
N ASN A 205 1.82 11.44 10.97
CA ASN A 205 2.26 12.68 11.62
C ASN A 205 1.15 13.73 11.77
N ILE A 206 0.14 13.66 10.90
CA ILE A 206 -0.96 14.64 10.84
C ILE A 206 -2.31 14.08 11.28
N ALA A 207 -2.37 12.78 11.60
CA ALA A 207 -3.57 12.18 12.14
C ALA A 207 -3.89 12.74 13.53
N THR A 208 -5.18 12.90 13.82
CA THR A 208 -5.65 13.38 15.13
C THR A 208 -5.85 12.26 16.14
N ASP A 209 -5.89 11.00 15.68
CA ASP A 209 -6.08 9.80 16.50
C ASP A 209 -5.20 8.64 16.00
N TYR A 210 -4.70 7.83 16.92
CA TYR A 210 -3.93 6.62 16.67
C TYR A 210 -4.41 5.50 17.57
N ALA A 211 -4.43 4.26 17.06
CA ALA A 211 -4.67 3.09 17.92
C ALA A 211 -3.44 2.77 18.78
N ASP A 212 -2.25 2.90 18.19
CA ASP A 212 -0.95 2.73 18.85
C ASP A 212 0.05 3.70 18.21
N ASP A 213 0.49 4.68 18.98
CA ASP A 213 1.41 5.71 18.52
C ASP A 213 2.80 5.13 18.18
N SER A 214 3.26 4.11 18.89
CA SER A 214 4.57 3.49 18.68
C SER A 214 4.63 2.68 17.39
N ALA A 215 3.56 2.02 16.98
CA ALA A 215 3.55 1.12 15.83
C ALA A 215 3.50 1.84 14.48
N GLY A 216 3.02 3.09 14.43
CA GLY A 216 2.73 3.80 13.19
C GLY A 216 3.93 3.99 12.26
N LEU A 217 5.11 4.29 12.81
CA LEU A 217 6.35 4.52 12.04
C LEU A 217 7.38 3.40 12.19
N HIS A 218 7.18 2.48 13.14
CA HIS A 218 8.19 1.50 13.52
C HIS A 218 7.93 0.10 12.99
N TYR A 219 6.69 -0.34 12.96
CA TYR A 219 6.33 -1.71 12.55
C TYR A 219 5.37 -1.75 11.38
N CYS A 220 5.63 -2.64 10.42
CA CYS A 220 4.67 -3.02 9.40
C CYS A 220 4.40 -4.52 9.38
N PHE A 221 4.99 -5.27 10.30
CA PHE A 221 4.91 -6.72 10.35
C PHE A 221 3.88 -7.17 11.39
N PRO A 222 3.16 -8.28 11.17
CA PRO A 222 2.26 -8.83 12.15
C PRO A 222 2.98 -9.16 13.45
N ALA A 223 2.31 -8.96 14.58
CA ALA A 223 2.85 -9.36 15.88
C ALA A 223 3.22 -10.85 15.90
N GLY A 224 4.42 -11.18 16.32
CA GLY A 224 4.93 -12.55 16.38
C GLY A 224 5.51 -13.07 15.05
N PHE A 225 5.47 -12.32 13.95
CA PHE A 225 6.07 -12.76 12.69
C PHE A 225 7.58 -12.97 12.81
N TYR A 226 8.29 -12.08 13.48
CA TYR A 226 9.75 -12.15 13.67
C TYR A 226 10.21 -13.19 14.66
N ASP A 227 9.41 -13.53 15.65
CA ASP A 227 9.69 -14.66 16.56
C ASP A 227 9.83 -15.98 15.78
N TYR A 228 9.37 -16.00 14.53
CA TYR A 228 9.47 -17.14 13.62
C TYR A 228 10.72 -17.15 12.77
N TYR A 229 11.17 -15.96 12.31
CA TYR A 229 12.15 -15.86 11.23
C TYR A 229 13.43 -15.18 11.61
N TYR A 230 13.40 -14.24 12.60
CA TYR A 230 14.55 -13.38 12.89
C TYR A 230 14.56 -12.89 14.33
N ASP A 231 15.76 -12.91 14.91
CA ASP A 231 16.13 -12.16 16.12
C ASP A 231 16.37 -10.69 15.70
N TRP A 232 15.30 -9.88 15.60
CA TRP A 232 15.39 -8.53 15.05
C TRP A 232 15.17 -7.46 16.10
N GLU A 233 16.20 -6.65 16.30
CA GLU A 233 16.16 -5.40 17.09
C GLU A 233 15.61 -4.19 16.28
N PHE A 234 14.96 -4.35 15.11
CA PHE A 234 14.67 -3.23 14.22
C PHE A 234 13.18 -2.98 14.02
N GLU A 235 12.78 -1.84 14.52
CA GLU A 235 11.54 -1.16 14.25
C GLU A 235 11.56 -0.54 12.84
N ARG A 236 10.81 -1.11 11.91
CA ARG A 236 10.84 -0.68 10.50
C ARG A 236 9.48 -0.70 9.86
N ALA A 237 8.83 0.46 9.80
CA ALA A 237 7.73 0.63 8.88
C ALA A 237 8.27 0.88 7.48
N ILE A 238 7.87 0.06 6.50
CA ILE A 238 8.20 0.20 5.08
C ILE A 238 6.95 0.36 4.20
N ASP A 239 5.77 0.09 4.76
CA ASP A 239 4.48 0.42 4.18
C ASP A 239 4.04 1.80 4.67
N HIS A 240 3.75 2.70 3.75
CA HIS A 240 3.46 4.10 4.06
C HIS A 240 2.17 4.57 3.38
N ILE A 241 1.53 5.56 4.01
CA ILE A 241 0.42 6.33 3.45
C ILE A 241 0.83 7.81 3.52
N LEU A 242 0.98 8.41 2.35
CA LEU A 242 1.42 9.80 2.19
C LEU A 242 0.31 10.60 1.53
N VAL A 243 0.14 11.85 1.94
CA VAL A 243 -0.88 12.75 1.40
C VAL A 243 -0.28 14.08 0.99
N ARG A 244 -0.80 14.68 -0.08
CA ARG A 244 -0.48 16.03 -0.52
C ARG A 244 -1.75 16.80 -0.86
N GLY A 245 -1.84 18.05 -0.40
CA GLY A 245 -3.03 18.89 -0.50
C GLY A 245 -3.92 18.76 0.75
N ALA A 246 -3.29 18.70 1.93
CA ALA A 246 -3.96 18.56 3.22
C ALA A 246 -4.97 19.69 3.53
N ASP A 247 -4.88 20.84 2.87
CA ASP A 247 -5.90 21.91 2.98
C ASP A 247 -7.28 21.47 2.46
N ALA A 248 -7.33 20.44 1.60
CA ALA A 248 -8.56 19.94 1.00
C ALA A 248 -9.06 18.64 1.65
N LEU A 249 -8.33 18.10 2.62
CA LEU A 249 -8.69 16.88 3.35
C LEU A 249 -8.15 16.95 4.80
N SER A 250 -8.78 16.23 5.71
CA SER A 250 -8.24 16.06 7.06
C SER A 250 -8.03 14.59 7.38
N VAL A 251 -6.88 14.27 7.99
CA VAL A 251 -6.56 12.93 8.44
C VAL A 251 -7.03 12.78 9.88
N ARG A 252 -8.01 11.89 10.11
CA ARG A 252 -8.64 11.69 11.41
C ARG A 252 -7.97 10.60 12.21
N ARG A 253 -7.65 9.47 11.58
CA ARG A 253 -7.09 8.30 12.24
C ARG A 253 -6.02 7.66 11.37
N PHE A 254 -4.96 7.17 12.01
CA PHE A 254 -3.98 6.26 11.42
C PHE A 254 -3.91 4.99 12.27
N GLU A 255 -3.87 3.82 11.64
CA GLU A 255 -3.73 2.54 12.35
C GLU A 255 -3.10 1.48 11.47
N ARG A 256 -2.33 0.56 12.11
CA ARG A 256 -1.96 -0.74 11.54
C ARG A 256 -2.85 -1.81 12.15
N TYR A 257 -3.26 -2.79 11.33
CA TYR A 257 -4.22 -3.79 11.75
C TYR A 257 -3.66 -5.19 11.58
N SER A 258 -3.40 -5.89 12.67
CA SER A 258 -2.95 -7.28 12.67
C SER A 258 -3.58 -8.05 13.83
N PRO A 259 -4.83 -8.50 13.66
CA PRO A 259 -5.49 -9.35 14.65
C PRO A 259 -4.79 -10.72 14.74
N GLU A 260 -5.02 -11.46 15.82
CA GLU A 260 -4.37 -12.76 16.08
C GLU A 260 -4.41 -13.73 14.89
N TYR A 261 -5.54 -13.76 14.16
CA TYR A 261 -5.69 -14.64 12.99
C TYR A 261 -4.88 -14.21 11.76
N TYR A 262 -4.32 -13.01 11.78
CA TYR A 262 -3.65 -12.41 10.61
C TYR A 262 -2.26 -12.99 10.35
N LEU A 263 -1.57 -13.46 11.37
CA LEU A 263 -0.16 -13.87 11.30
C LEU A 263 0.22 -14.75 10.09
N PRO A 264 -0.54 -15.81 9.72
CA PRO A 264 -0.19 -16.66 8.56
C PRO A 264 -0.62 -16.07 7.21
N LEU A 265 -1.21 -14.88 7.17
CA LEU A 265 -1.78 -14.33 5.94
C LEU A 265 -0.78 -13.55 5.12
N SER A 266 0.01 -12.69 5.75
CA SER A 266 1.06 -11.90 5.11
C SER A 266 2.17 -11.60 6.10
N ASP A 267 3.37 -11.35 5.58
CA ASP A 267 4.50 -10.79 6.33
C ASP A 267 4.37 -9.28 6.56
N HIS A 268 3.34 -8.64 6.01
CA HIS A 268 3.03 -7.22 6.23
C HIS A 268 1.65 -7.04 6.83
N SER A 269 1.55 -6.22 7.86
CA SER A 269 0.25 -5.75 8.39
C SER A 269 -0.31 -4.64 7.52
N PRO A 270 -1.61 -4.68 7.14
CA PRO A 270 -2.22 -3.56 6.48
C PRO A 270 -2.22 -2.31 7.37
N ALA A 271 -2.05 -1.16 6.76
CA ALA A 271 -2.24 0.13 7.42
C ALA A 271 -3.40 0.89 6.78
N PHE A 272 -4.15 1.63 7.59
CA PHE A 272 -5.24 2.45 7.07
C PHE A 272 -5.28 3.82 7.71
N VAL A 273 -5.94 4.74 7.02
CA VAL A 273 -6.27 6.07 7.51
C VAL A 273 -7.73 6.37 7.27
N ASP A 274 -8.35 7.08 8.21
CA ASP A 274 -9.65 7.71 8.01
C ASP A 274 -9.41 9.17 7.65
N ILE A 275 -9.98 9.59 6.52
CA ILE A 275 -9.89 10.96 6.02
C ILE A 275 -11.28 11.56 5.82
N GLU A 276 -11.37 12.87 5.88
CA GLU A 276 -12.54 13.63 5.43
C GLU A 276 -12.14 14.51 4.24
N ILE A 277 -12.91 14.46 3.16
CA ILE A 277 -12.71 15.26 1.94
C ILE A 277 -13.94 16.06 1.55
#